data_2ca0185079da600e12ffba603dba647a
#
_entry.id   2ca0185079da600e12ffba603dba647a
#
_cell.length_a   1.000
_cell.length_b   1.000
_cell.length_c   1.000
_cell.angle_alpha   90.00
_cell.angle_beta   90.00
_cell.angle_gamma   90.00
#
_symmetry.space_group_name_H-M   'P 1'
#
loop_
_entity.id
_entity.type
_entity.pdbx_description
1 polymer ?
#
loop_
_entity_poly.entity_id
_entity_poly.type
_entity_poly.pdbx_seq_one_letter_code
_entity_poly.pdbx_strand_id
1 'polypeptide(L)'
;MSEFNLQTRRHSAAHIMAAAVQKLYPDAKFDIGPATDDGFYYDFDLEHRLVPADLKKIEKAMRKMLGRKLPFERREVSRAEAEAIFAEAGQTLKLERLADIPEGETVSLYQTGDFLDLCRGPHVEHSAQIGAVKLLSIAGSYFRGDGKNQMLQRVYGTAFANKEELNAYLQGIEEAKKRDHRKLGTELELFSTHEDIGPGLVCWHPKGARIRHVIETFWRDAHYANGYELLNTPHVGKANLWQTSGHLDFYKEEIGRAH
;
A
#
# COMPACT_ATOMS: atom_id res chain seq x y z
N MET A 1 6.97 5.48 29.50
CA MET A 1 7.00 4.53 28.34
C MET A 1 7.09 5.38 27.10
N SER A 2 8.16 5.28 26.31
CA SER A 2 8.26 6.01 25.05
C SER A 2 7.10 5.57 24.15
N GLU A 3 6.21 6.49 23.86
CA GLU A 3 5.07 6.24 22.99
C GLU A 3 5.59 6.24 21.55
N PHE A 4 5.92 5.04 21.04
CA PHE A 4 6.29 4.90 19.64
C PHE A 4 5.14 5.36 18.76
N ASN A 5 5.44 6.16 17.76
CA ASN A 5 4.43 6.60 16.79
C ASN A 5 3.88 5.40 16.01
N LEU A 6 2.72 5.58 15.40
CA LEU A 6 2.01 4.53 14.69
C LEU A 6 2.81 3.99 13.49
N GLN A 7 3.58 4.83 12.82
CA GLN A 7 4.43 4.46 11.69
C GLN A 7 5.54 3.48 12.10
N THR A 8 6.21 3.75 13.25
CA THR A 8 7.24 2.83 13.79
C THR A 8 6.65 1.47 14.16
N ARG A 9 5.44 1.44 14.75
CA ARG A 9 4.73 0.20 15.08
C ARG A 9 4.37 -0.60 13.81
N ARG A 10 3.87 0.08 12.77
CA ARG A 10 3.51 -0.51 11.47
C ARG A 10 4.74 -1.07 10.75
N HIS A 11 5.83 -0.31 10.71
CA HIS A 11 7.08 -0.77 10.14
C HIS A 11 7.60 -2.02 10.86
N SER A 12 7.59 -2.02 12.19
CA SER A 12 7.98 -3.18 12.98
C SER A 12 7.04 -4.38 12.78
N ALA A 13 5.74 -4.13 12.58
CA ALA A 13 4.77 -5.18 12.25
C ALA A 13 5.05 -5.81 10.89
N ALA A 14 5.53 -5.04 9.90
CA ALA A 14 5.95 -5.55 8.60
C ALA A 14 7.11 -6.56 8.74
N HIS A 15 8.11 -6.26 9.57
CA HIS A 15 9.22 -7.19 9.85
C HIS A 15 8.75 -8.45 10.59
N ILE A 16 7.83 -8.35 11.55
CA ILE A 16 7.24 -9.53 12.22
C ILE A 16 6.42 -10.36 11.23
N MET A 17 5.75 -9.74 10.27
CA MET A 17 5.07 -10.46 9.19
C MET A 17 6.09 -11.20 8.30
N ALA A 18 7.18 -10.56 7.90
CA ALA A 18 8.23 -11.17 7.12
C ALA A 18 8.87 -12.36 7.87
N ALA A 19 9.19 -12.20 9.16
CA ALA A 19 9.67 -13.28 10.01
C ALA A 19 8.67 -14.46 10.11
N ALA A 20 7.37 -14.16 10.17
CA ALA A 20 6.32 -15.19 10.18
C ALA A 20 6.22 -15.92 8.83
N VAL A 21 6.35 -15.21 7.72
CA VAL A 21 6.39 -15.78 6.37
C VAL A 21 7.62 -16.64 6.19
N GLN A 22 8.82 -16.18 6.57
CA GLN A 22 10.05 -16.97 6.52
C GLN A 22 9.91 -18.31 7.26
N LYS A 23 9.28 -18.26 8.44
CA LYS A 23 9.07 -19.50 9.23
C LYS A 23 8.12 -20.48 8.58
N LEU A 24 7.10 -20.00 7.85
CA LEU A 24 6.09 -20.84 7.18
C LEU A 24 6.54 -21.28 5.78
N TYR A 25 7.35 -20.47 5.14
CA TYR A 25 7.85 -20.62 3.77
C TYR A 25 9.36 -20.31 3.76
N PRO A 26 10.23 -21.29 4.10
CA PRO A 26 11.67 -21.05 4.24
C PRO A 26 12.36 -20.55 2.97
N ASP A 27 11.83 -20.92 1.80
CA ASP A 27 12.39 -20.54 0.50
C ASP A 27 11.93 -19.15 0.03
N ALA A 28 11.18 -18.41 0.86
CA ALA A 28 10.70 -17.08 0.55
C ALA A 28 11.85 -16.09 0.35
N LYS A 29 11.75 -15.27 -0.69
CA LYS A 29 12.62 -14.11 -0.88
C LYS A 29 11.85 -12.83 -0.55
N PHE A 30 12.56 -11.89 0.03
CA PHE A 30 11.98 -10.71 0.65
C PHE A 30 12.43 -9.46 -0.11
N ASP A 31 11.47 -8.57 -0.48
CA ASP A 31 11.81 -7.29 -1.06
C ASP A 31 11.77 -6.18 0.01
N ILE A 32 10.68 -5.45 0.14
CA ILE A 32 10.55 -4.32 1.08
C ILE A 32 9.24 -4.40 1.85
N GLY A 33 9.25 -3.82 3.07
CA GLY A 33 8.09 -3.75 3.96
C GLY A 33 7.88 -2.39 4.62
N PRO A 34 7.52 -1.34 3.87
CA PRO A 34 7.31 -0.03 4.45
C PRO A 34 6.00 0.06 5.24
N ALA A 35 5.96 0.99 6.18
CA ALA A 35 4.72 1.49 6.74
C ALA A 35 4.03 2.45 5.76
N THR A 36 2.71 2.49 5.82
CA THR A 36 1.84 3.40 5.07
C THR A 36 0.92 4.17 6.03
N ASP A 37 0.18 5.17 5.52
CA ASP A 37 -0.73 5.96 6.36
C ASP A 37 -1.82 5.11 7.03
N ASP A 38 -2.26 4.02 6.39
CA ASP A 38 -3.33 3.15 6.90
C ASP A 38 -2.82 1.81 7.47
N GLY A 39 -1.54 1.48 7.27
CA GLY A 39 -1.05 0.18 7.67
C GLY A 39 0.41 -0.07 7.30
N PHE A 40 0.66 -1.24 6.75
CA PHE A 40 1.95 -1.67 6.22
C PHE A 40 1.73 -2.72 5.15
N TYR A 41 2.75 -2.99 4.37
CA TYR A 41 2.80 -4.17 3.51
C TYR A 41 4.20 -4.79 3.52
N TYR A 42 4.32 -5.95 2.92
CA TYR A 42 5.60 -6.56 2.58
C TYR A 42 5.47 -7.33 1.28
N ASP A 43 6.49 -7.25 0.44
CA ASP A 43 6.56 -7.92 -0.86
C ASP A 43 7.41 -9.18 -0.77
N PHE A 44 6.88 -10.28 -1.29
CA PHE A 44 7.47 -11.61 -1.23
C PHE A 44 7.56 -12.24 -2.62
N ASP A 45 8.68 -12.88 -2.90
CA ASP A 45 8.78 -13.88 -3.95
C ASP A 45 8.61 -15.27 -3.33
N LEU A 46 7.54 -15.94 -3.67
CA LEU A 46 7.13 -17.24 -3.15
C LEU A 46 6.67 -18.13 -4.30
N GLU A 47 7.13 -19.38 -4.36
CA GLU A 47 6.56 -20.39 -5.25
C GLU A 47 5.09 -20.68 -4.90
N HIS A 48 4.79 -20.77 -3.59
CA HIS A 48 3.43 -20.92 -3.10
C HIS A 48 2.61 -19.65 -3.35
N ARG A 49 1.56 -19.76 -4.16
CA ARG A 49 0.61 -18.67 -4.35
C ARG A 49 -0.25 -18.49 -3.10
N LEU A 50 -0.04 -17.38 -2.39
CA LEU A 50 -0.80 -17.04 -1.20
C LEU A 50 -2.29 -16.89 -1.51
N VAL A 51 -3.11 -17.44 -0.64
CA VAL A 51 -4.58 -17.31 -0.68
C VAL A 51 -5.08 -16.71 0.64
N PRO A 52 -6.32 -16.14 0.70
CA PRO A 52 -6.85 -15.52 1.92
C PRO A 52 -6.79 -16.41 3.16
N ALA A 53 -6.84 -17.75 3.01
CA ALA A 53 -6.71 -18.69 4.11
C ALA A 53 -5.30 -18.67 4.76
N ASP A 54 -4.25 -18.32 4.00
CA ASP A 54 -2.88 -18.25 4.51
C ASP A 54 -2.67 -17.05 5.42
N LEU A 55 -3.41 -15.94 5.21
CA LEU A 55 -3.36 -14.78 6.11
C LEU A 55 -3.61 -15.18 7.56
N LYS A 56 -4.56 -16.10 7.80
CA LYS A 56 -4.85 -16.58 9.16
C LYS A 56 -3.68 -17.35 9.76
N LYS A 57 -2.95 -18.13 8.94
CA LYS A 57 -1.76 -18.88 9.39
C LYS A 57 -0.62 -17.92 9.72
N ILE A 58 -0.37 -16.93 8.85
CA ILE A 58 0.66 -15.91 9.05
C ILE A 58 0.33 -15.08 10.30
N GLU A 59 -0.90 -14.60 10.48
CA GLU A 59 -1.33 -13.88 11.69
C GLU A 59 -1.10 -14.72 12.97
N LYS A 60 -1.41 -16.01 12.92
CA LYS A 60 -1.18 -16.90 14.07
C LYS A 60 0.32 -17.01 14.43
N ALA A 61 1.19 -17.05 13.43
CA ALA A 61 2.64 -17.04 13.63
C ALA A 61 3.10 -15.67 14.18
N MET A 62 2.63 -14.56 13.60
CA MET A 62 2.90 -13.20 14.08
C MET A 62 2.51 -13.04 15.56
N ARG A 63 1.29 -13.43 15.94
CA ARG A 63 0.83 -13.33 17.34
C ARG A 63 1.72 -14.07 18.34
N LYS A 64 2.26 -15.24 17.95
CA LYS A 64 3.23 -15.97 18.77
C LYS A 64 4.53 -15.20 18.92
N MET A 65 5.00 -14.53 17.88
CA MET A 65 6.21 -13.72 17.90
C MET A 65 6.02 -12.44 18.73
N LEU A 66 4.88 -11.77 18.60
CA LEU A 66 4.53 -10.59 19.41
C LEU A 66 4.58 -10.89 20.92
N GLY A 67 4.08 -12.06 21.35
CA GLY A 67 4.10 -12.47 22.74
C GLY A 67 5.48 -12.83 23.30
N ARG A 68 6.50 -13.06 22.43
CA ARG A 68 7.85 -13.47 22.86
C ARG A 68 8.77 -12.30 23.24
N LYS A 69 8.37 -11.06 23.04
CA LYS A 69 9.21 -9.86 23.25
C LYS A 69 10.54 -9.92 22.50
N LEU A 70 10.51 -10.36 21.24
CA LEU A 70 11.71 -10.44 20.41
C LEU A 70 12.30 -9.04 20.21
N PRO A 71 13.59 -8.82 20.47
CA PRO A 71 14.23 -7.53 20.27
C PRO A 71 14.33 -7.20 18.77
N PHE A 72 14.41 -5.91 18.45
CA PHE A 72 14.81 -5.40 17.15
C PHE A 72 16.23 -4.87 17.27
N GLU A 73 17.20 -5.65 16.82
CA GLU A 73 18.61 -5.36 16.96
C GLU A 73 19.15 -4.75 15.66
N ARG A 74 19.59 -3.50 15.75
CA ARG A 74 20.22 -2.80 14.65
C ARG A 74 21.73 -3.06 14.68
N ARG A 75 22.29 -3.40 13.52
CA ARG A 75 23.73 -3.42 13.31
C ARG A 75 24.11 -2.73 12.00
N GLU A 76 25.26 -2.09 12.00
CA GLU A 76 25.88 -1.52 10.82
C GLU A 76 26.95 -2.46 10.32
N VAL A 77 26.96 -2.68 9.03
CA VAL A 77 27.90 -3.59 8.37
C VAL A 77 28.47 -2.94 7.11
N SER A 78 29.59 -3.44 6.64
CA SER A 78 30.10 -3.08 5.32
C SER A 78 29.20 -3.65 4.22
N ARG A 79 29.22 -3.03 3.03
CA ARG A 79 28.51 -3.56 1.85
C ARG A 79 28.90 -5.01 1.56
N ALA A 80 30.22 -5.31 1.56
CA ALA A 80 30.71 -6.65 1.28
C ALA A 80 30.21 -7.70 2.29
N GLU A 81 30.10 -7.32 3.57
CA GLU A 81 29.55 -8.19 4.60
C GLU A 81 28.04 -8.41 4.38
N ALA A 82 27.27 -7.36 4.06
CA ALA A 82 25.85 -7.49 3.74
C ALA A 82 25.62 -8.37 2.49
N GLU A 83 26.43 -8.19 1.44
CA GLU A 83 26.38 -9.02 0.23
C GLU A 83 26.63 -10.50 0.55
N ALA A 84 27.65 -10.80 1.35
CA ALA A 84 27.95 -12.17 1.76
C ALA A 84 26.78 -12.80 2.54
N ILE A 85 26.20 -12.07 3.50
CA ILE A 85 25.08 -12.53 4.31
C ILE A 85 23.86 -12.85 3.45
N PHE A 86 23.45 -11.93 2.56
CA PHE A 86 22.25 -12.13 1.73
C PHE A 86 22.49 -13.14 0.61
N ALA A 87 23.72 -13.29 0.11
CA ALA A 87 24.08 -14.33 -0.84
C ALA A 87 24.00 -15.73 -0.21
N GLU A 88 24.57 -15.91 1.00
CA GLU A 88 24.49 -17.15 1.74
C GLU A 88 23.04 -17.54 2.07
N ALA A 89 22.20 -16.54 2.42
CA ALA A 89 20.79 -16.72 2.68
C ALA A 89 19.92 -16.85 1.41
N GLY A 90 20.48 -16.78 0.20
CA GLY A 90 19.76 -16.87 -1.08
C GLY A 90 18.79 -15.72 -1.36
N GLN A 91 18.98 -14.56 -0.69
CA GLN A 91 18.07 -13.42 -0.74
C GLN A 91 18.41 -12.48 -1.93
N THR A 92 18.11 -12.94 -3.14
CA THR A 92 18.46 -12.26 -4.39
C THR A 92 17.88 -10.84 -4.48
N LEU A 93 16.62 -10.64 -4.05
CA LEU A 93 15.98 -9.32 -4.07
C LEU A 93 16.70 -8.33 -3.13
N LYS A 94 17.21 -8.80 -1.98
CA LYS A 94 18.01 -7.96 -1.07
C LYS A 94 19.36 -7.57 -1.66
N LEU A 95 19.99 -8.46 -2.43
CA LEU A 95 21.21 -8.13 -3.15
C LEU A 95 20.97 -7.03 -4.19
N GLU A 96 19.87 -7.08 -4.93
CA GLU A 96 19.49 -6.04 -5.87
C GLU A 96 19.19 -4.70 -5.18
N ARG A 97 18.50 -4.73 -4.01
CA ARG A 97 18.26 -3.52 -3.21
C ARG A 97 19.52 -2.96 -2.60
N LEU A 98 20.47 -3.82 -2.24
CA LEU A 98 21.77 -3.39 -1.73
C LEU A 98 22.57 -2.65 -2.81
N ALA A 99 22.46 -3.05 -4.07
CA ALA A 99 23.10 -2.36 -5.20
C ALA A 99 22.55 -0.93 -5.42
N ASP A 100 21.32 -0.64 -4.99
CA ASP A 100 20.71 0.70 -5.08
C ASP A 100 21.25 1.69 -4.03
N ILE A 101 21.94 1.21 -2.99
CA ILE A 101 22.55 2.06 -1.96
C ILE A 101 23.84 2.67 -2.54
N PRO A 102 24.06 3.99 -2.52
CA PRO A 102 25.28 4.61 -3.02
C PRO A 102 26.56 4.07 -2.35
N GLU A 103 27.67 4.09 -3.08
CA GLU A 103 28.98 3.73 -2.51
C GLU A 103 29.37 4.70 -1.38
N GLY A 104 29.85 4.14 -0.27
CA GLY A 104 30.26 4.91 0.91
C GLY A 104 29.12 5.18 1.90
N GLU A 105 27.86 4.86 1.59
CA GLU A 105 26.79 4.88 2.59
C GLU A 105 26.87 3.66 3.52
N THR A 106 26.55 3.90 4.80
CA THR A 106 26.45 2.83 5.80
C THR A 106 25.28 1.92 5.53
N VAL A 107 25.52 0.62 5.46
CA VAL A 107 24.49 -0.40 5.35
C VAL A 107 24.03 -0.80 6.75
N SER A 108 22.72 -0.65 7.03
CA SER A 108 22.14 -1.07 8.28
C SER A 108 21.21 -2.26 8.10
N LEU A 109 21.35 -3.21 9.01
CA LEU A 109 20.55 -4.42 9.09
C LEU A 109 19.77 -4.41 10.40
N TYR A 110 18.56 -4.98 10.37
CA TYR A 110 17.77 -5.21 11.57
C TYR A 110 17.46 -6.69 11.72
N GLN A 111 17.79 -7.24 12.87
CA GLN A 111 17.49 -8.63 13.23
C GLN A 111 16.35 -8.71 14.23
N THR A 112 15.42 -9.63 13.98
CA THR A 112 14.31 -9.92 14.90
C THR A 112 14.07 -11.42 14.94
N GLY A 113 14.55 -12.06 16.03
CA GLY A 113 14.65 -13.52 16.10
C GLY A 113 15.57 -14.05 15.00
N ASP A 114 15.06 -14.98 14.17
CA ASP A 114 15.83 -15.57 13.07
C ASP A 114 15.75 -14.76 11.77
N PHE A 115 14.92 -13.71 11.71
CA PHE A 115 14.74 -12.88 10.51
C PHE A 115 15.70 -11.70 10.52
N LEU A 116 16.44 -11.54 9.43
CA LEU A 116 17.35 -10.44 9.19
C LEU A 116 16.91 -9.66 7.96
N ASP A 117 16.83 -8.34 8.07
CA ASP A 117 16.40 -7.46 6.99
C ASP A 117 17.36 -6.30 6.71
N LEU A 118 17.43 -5.90 5.44
CA LEU A 118 18.08 -4.66 5.00
C LEU A 118 17.12 -3.50 5.29
N CYS A 119 17.40 -2.71 6.33
CA CYS A 119 16.49 -1.68 6.80
C CYS A 119 17.19 -0.54 7.51
N ARG A 120 16.67 0.69 7.32
CA ARG A 120 17.16 1.89 8.00
C ARG A 120 16.50 2.14 9.36
N GLY A 121 15.36 1.48 9.62
CA GLY A 121 14.54 1.76 10.80
C GLY A 121 13.73 3.07 10.68
N PRO A 122 13.23 3.65 11.79
CA PRO A 122 13.32 3.07 13.14
C PRO A 122 12.35 1.91 13.39
N HIS A 123 12.61 1.16 14.44
CA HIS A 123 11.74 0.10 14.96
C HIS A 123 11.43 0.30 16.44
N VAL A 124 10.43 -0.42 16.95
CA VAL A 124 10.21 -0.57 18.39
C VAL A 124 11.36 -1.37 19.02
N GLU A 125 11.55 -1.28 20.33
CA GLU A 125 12.62 -2.01 21.02
C GLU A 125 12.41 -3.53 20.98
N HIS A 126 11.15 -3.97 21.13
CA HIS A 126 10.79 -5.38 21.07
C HIS A 126 9.36 -5.60 20.54
N SER A 127 9.11 -6.77 19.99
CA SER A 127 7.88 -7.13 19.26
C SER A 127 6.58 -6.87 20.05
N ALA A 128 6.57 -7.00 21.40
CA ALA A 128 5.36 -6.76 22.19
C ALA A 128 4.89 -5.30 22.20
N GLN A 129 5.76 -4.33 21.82
CA GLN A 129 5.41 -2.90 21.72
C GLN A 129 4.65 -2.58 20.44
N ILE A 130 4.56 -3.50 19.48
CA ILE A 130 3.80 -3.31 18.25
C ILE A 130 2.31 -3.16 18.53
N GLY A 131 1.77 -3.94 19.47
CA GLY A 131 0.37 -3.91 19.83
C GLY A 131 -0.49 -4.91 19.05
N ALA A 132 -1.67 -4.48 18.61
CA ALA A 132 -2.62 -5.32 17.89
C ALA A 132 -2.39 -5.25 16.38
N VAL A 133 -2.34 -6.42 15.71
CA VAL A 133 -2.10 -6.53 14.26
C VAL A 133 -3.24 -7.27 13.56
N LYS A 134 -3.47 -6.90 12.30
CA LYS A 134 -4.40 -7.58 11.39
C LYS A 134 -3.83 -7.59 9.98
N LEU A 135 -3.84 -8.75 9.33
CA LEU A 135 -3.60 -8.86 7.89
C LEU A 135 -4.90 -8.64 7.14
N LEU A 136 -4.86 -7.86 6.07
CA LEU A 136 -6.05 -7.35 5.39
C LEU A 136 -6.29 -8.06 4.05
N SER A 137 -5.27 -8.08 3.18
CA SER A 137 -5.42 -8.58 1.82
C SER A 137 -4.08 -9.03 1.21
N ILE A 138 -4.20 -9.71 0.07
CA ILE A 138 -3.08 -10.10 -0.78
C ILE A 138 -3.31 -9.45 -2.15
N ALA A 139 -2.25 -8.94 -2.75
CA ALA A 139 -2.25 -8.40 -4.11
C ALA A 139 -0.98 -8.81 -4.86
N GLY A 140 -1.00 -8.69 -6.18
CA GLY A 140 0.22 -8.71 -6.99
C GLY A 140 0.94 -7.37 -6.91
N SER A 141 2.26 -7.40 -6.97
CA SER A 141 3.12 -6.22 -7.10
C SER A 141 4.25 -6.57 -8.06
N TYR A 142 4.79 -5.58 -8.75
CA TYR A 142 6.00 -5.80 -9.54
C TYR A 142 7.22 -5.29 -8.78
N PHE A 143 8.31 -6.02 -8.86
CA PHE A 143 9.58 -5.57 -8.28
C PHE A 143 9.94 -4.17 -8.78
N ARG A 144 10.26 -3.26 -7.88
CA ARG A 144 10.52 -1.82 -8.15
C ARG A 144 9.34 -1.07 -8.81
N GLY A 145 8.14 -1.65 -8.82
CA GLY A 145 6.97 -1.03 -9.44
C GLY A 145 6.95 -1.05 -10.97
N ASP A 146 7.90 -1.72 -11.62
CA ASP A 146 7.97 -1.83 -13.08
C ASP A 146 7.32 -3.13 -13.55
N GLY A 147 6.28 -3.04 -14.37
CA GLY A 147 5.55 -4.19 -14.93
C GLY A 147 6.37 -5.14 -15.81
N LYS A 148 7.62 -4.77 -16.16
CA LYS A 148 8.57 -5.63 -16.89
C LYS A 148 9.35 -6.54 -15.95
N ASN A 149 9.40 -6.23 -14.66
CA ASN A 149 10.11 -6.99 -13.67
C ASN A 149 9.28 -8.14 -13.12
N GLN A 150 9.92 -8.97 -12.29
CA GLN A 150 9.31 -10.11 -11.62
C GLN A 150 8.08 -9.67 -10.82
N MET A 151 7.00 -10.45 -10.93
CA MET A 151 5.81 -10.27 -10.13
C MET A 151 5.99 -10.88 -8.74
N LEU A 152 5.77 -10.06 -7.73
CA LEU A 152 5.83 -10.41 -6.31
C LEU A 152 4.42 -10.52 -5.72
N GLN A 153 4.32 -11.16 -4.57
CA GLN A 153 3.09 -11.23 -3.80
C GLN A 153 3.16 -10.25 -2.64
N ARG A 154 2.25 -9.28 -2.62
CA ARG A 154 2.16 -8.25 -1.58
C ARG A 154 1.10 -8.63 -0.57
N VAL A 155 1.47 -8.65 0.70
CA VAL A 155 0.54 -8.83 1.81
C VAL A 155 0.37 -7.49 2.53
N TYR A 156 -0.87 -7.04 2.64
CA TYR A 156 -1.24 -5.84 3.38
C TYR A 156 -1.67 -6.18 4.79
N GLY A 157 -1.26 -5.35 5.74
CA GLY A 157 -1.68 -5.45 7.12
C GLY A 157 -1.80 -4.08 7.79
N THR A 158 -2.31 -4.07 9.00
CA THR A 158 -2.32 -2.87 9.84
C THR A 158 -1.96 -3.21 11.27
N ALA A 159 -1.48 -2.21 12.02
CA ALA A 159 -1.15 -2.33 13.42
C ALA A 159 -1.61 -1.07 14.18
N PHE A 160 -2.07 -1.28 15.40
CA PHE A 160 -2.51 -0.25 16.35
C PHE A 160 -1.98 -0.54 17.75
N ALA A 161 -1.94 0.46 18.61
CA ALA A 161 -1.40 0.31 19.96
C ALA A 161 -2.15 -0.76 20.78
N ASN A 162 -3.44 -0.88 20.57
CA ASN A 162 -4.32 -1.81 21.30
C ASN A 162 -5.41 -2.41 20.39
N LYS A 163 -6.17 -3.36 20.93
CA LYS A 163 -7.24 -4.05 20.19
C LYS A 163 -8.46 -3.17 19.95
N GLU A 164 -8.72 -2.23 20.84
CA GLU A 164 -9.85 -1.31 20.77
C GLU A 164 -9.72 -0.41 19.54
N GLU A 165 -8.54 0.19 19.33
CA GLU A 165 -8.23 0.99 18.15
C GLU A 165 -8.28 0.16 16.87
N LEU A 166 -7.69 -1.05 16.88
CA LEU A 166 -7.76 -1.95 15.74
C LEU A 166 -9.20 -2.31 15.37
N ASN A 167 -10.04 -2.64 16.37
CA ASN A 167 -11.44 -2.98 16.13
C ASN A 167 -12.23 -1.80 15.58
N ALA A 168 -12.03 -0.60 16.11
CA ALA A 168 -12.65 0.63 15.60
C ALA A 168 -12.27 0.87 14.12
N TYR A 169 -11.00 0.69 13.77
CA TYR A 169 -10.53 0.80 12.39
C TYR A 169 -11.19 -0.25 11.47
N LEU A 170 -11.22 -1.52 11.89
CA LEU A 170 -11.85 -2.59 11.11
C LEU A 170 -13.36 -2.37 10.93
N GLN A 171 -14.04 -1.88 11.97
CA GLN A 171 -15.45 -1.50 11.88
C GLN A 171 -15.64 -0.35 10.88
N GLY A 172 -14.74 0.65 10.87
CA GLY A 172 -14.74 1.72 9.89
C GLY A 172 -14.63 1.22 8.45
N ILE A 173 -13.74 0.23 8.20
CA ILE A 173 -13.63 -0.42 6.88
C ILE A 173 -14.94 -1.11 6.47
N GLU A 174 -15.56 -1.86 7.38
CA GLU A 174 -16.83 -2.54 7.09
C GLU A 174 -17.97 -1.54 6.82
N GLU A 175 -18.03 -0.45 7.57
CA GLU A 175 -18.98 0.64 7.30
C GLU A 175 -18.71 1.34 5.96
N ALA A 176 -17.42 1.55 5.61
CA ALA A 176 -17.06 2.11 4.32
C ALA A 176 -17.49 1.21 3.15
N LYS A 177 -17.33 -0.12 3.28
CA LYS A 177 -17.82 -1.09 2.28
C LYS A 177 -19.34 -1.01 2.06
N LYS A 178 -20.10 -0.79 3.14
CA LYS A 178 -21.58 -0.63 3.03
C LYS A 178 -21.96 0.65 2.28
N ARG A 179 -21.08 1.68 2.33
CA ARG A 179 -21.26 2.98 1.68
C ARG A 179 -20.60 3.08 0.31
N ASP A 180 -20.10 1.99 -0.25
CA ASP A 180 -19.49 1.98 -1.58
C ASP A 180 -20.49 2.52 -2.61
N HIS A 181 -20.11 3.60 -3.30
CA HIS A 181 -20.95 4.28 -4.27
C HIS A 181 -21.38 3.37 -5.43
N ARG A 182 -20.57 2.38 -5.81
CA ARG A 182 -20.90 1.40 -6.86
C ARG A 182 -22.08 0.52 -6.43
N LYS A 183 -22.09 0.12 -5.15
CA LYS A 183 -23.17 -0.64 -4.56
C LYS A 183 -24.42 0.22 -4.40
N LEU A 184 -24.28 1.34 -3.70
CA LEU A 184 -25.41 2.26 -3.43
C LEU A 184 -25.95 2.88 -4.73
N GLY A 185 -25.08 3.20 -5.69
CA GLY A 185 -25.49 3.74 -6.98
C GLY A 185 -26.41 2.80 -7.75
N THR A 186 -26.11 1.49 -7.72
CA THR A 186 -26.95 0.45 -8.33
C THR A 186 -28.23 0.22 -7.52
N GLU A 187 -28.12 0.02 -6.21
CA GLU A 187 -29.30 -0.28 -5.33
C GLU A 187 -30.31 0.87 -5.32
N LEU A 188 -29.86 2.12 -5.37
CA LEU A 188 -30.69 3.31 -5.34
C LEU A 188 -31.05 3.83 -6.74
N GLU A 189 -30.59 3.16 -7.80
CA GLU A 189 -30.78 3.56 -9.20
C GLU A 189 -30.31 5.00 -9.46
N LEU A 190 -29.09 5.35 -9.00
CA LEU A 190 -28.57 6.71 -9.14
C LEU A 190 -27.87 6.92 -10.48
N PHE A 191 -27.19 5.90 -10.98
CA PHE A 191 -26.45 5.94 -12.24
C PHE A 191 -26.23 4.53 -12.80
N SER A 192 -25.84 4.45 -14.06
CA SER A 192 -25.40 3.24 -14.74
C SER A 192 -24.24 3.53 -15.71
N THR A 193 -23.59 2.46 -16.15
CA THR A 193 -22.65 2.47 -17.28
C THR A 193 -23.17 1.47 -18.32
N HIS A 194 -23.01 1.78 -19.61
CA HIS A 194 -23.45 0.93 -20.72
C HIS A 194 -22.30 0.70 -21.67
N GLU A 195 -22.17 -0.51 -22.18
CA GLU A 195 -21.13 -0.89 -23.16
C GLU A 195 -21.18 -0.05 -24.42
N ASP A 196 -22.40 0.22 -24.93
CA ASP A 196 -22.62 1.03 -26.13
C ASP A 196 -22.19 2.49 -25.99
N ILE A 197 -22.12 3.00 -24.76
CA ILE A 197 -21.67 4.38 -24.50
C ILE A 197 -20.17 4.43 -24.26
N GLY A 198 -19.63 3.39 -23.64
CA GLY A 198 -18.20 3.23 -23.37
C GLY A 198 -17.87 3.09 -21.88
N PRO A 199 -16.75 2.43 -21.56
CA PRO A 199 -16.31 2.19 -20.20
C PRO A 199 -15.98 3.51 -19.48
N GLY A 200 -16.45 3.64 -18.24
CA GLY A 200 -16.22 4.83 -17.41
C GLY A 200 -17.13 6.03 -17.70
N LEU A 201 -17.97 5.97 -18.75
CA LEU A 201 -18.94 7.01 -19.05
C LEU A 201 -20.25 6.74 -18.29
N VAL A 202 -20.56 7.65 -17.34
CA VAL A 202 -21.66 7.47 -16.38
C VAL A 202 -22.94 8.13 -16.91
N CYS A 203 -24.02 7.34 -16.98
CA CYS A 203 -25.38 7.80 -17.23
C CYS A 203 -26.08 8.09 -15.91
N TRP A 204 -26.37 9.35 -15.63
CA TRP A 204 -27.06 9.74 -14.42
C TRP A 204 -28.57 9.54 -14.56
N HIS A 205 -29.16 8.74 -13.68
CA HIS A 205 -30.59 8.55 -13.59
C HIS A 205 -31.26 9.73 -12.86
N PRO A 206 -32.58 9.90 -12.93
CA PRO A 206 -33.25 11.09 -12.38
C PRO A 206 -32.93 11.40 -10.92
N LYS A 207 -32.83 10.38 -10.06
CA LYS A 207 -32.44 10.56 -8.65
C LYS A 207 -31.01 11.04 -8.50
N GLY A 208 -30.07 10.40 -9.22
CA GLY A 208 -28.65 10.76 -9.22
C GLY A 208 -28.38 12.13 -9.82
N ALA A 209 -29.03 12.46 -10.94
CA ALA A 209 -28.97 13.77 -11.57
C ALA A 209 -29.45 14.89 -10.63
N ARG A 210 -30.48 14.63 -9.85
CA ARG A 210 -31.00 15.58 -8.85
C ARG A 210 -30.01 15.81 -7.72
N ILE A 211 -29.39 14.74 -7.17
CA ILE A 211 -28.33 14.85 -6.15
C ILE A 211 -27.14 15.63 -6.71
N ARG A 212 -26.70 15.30 -7.91
CA ARG A 212 -25.62 16.00 -8.60
C ARG A 212 -25.90 17.50 -8.75
N HIS A 213 -27.11 17.85 -9.19
CA HIS A 213 -27.53 19.24 -9.33
C HIS A 213 -27.48 20.02 -8.01
N VAL A 214 -27.94 19.41 -6.90
CA VAL A 214 -27.88 20.05 -5.57
C VAL A 214 -26.44 20.30 -5.14
N ILE A 215 -25.54 19.32 -5.34
CA ILE A 215 -24.13 19.45 -4.97
C ILE A 215 -23.43 20.50 -5.86
N GLU A 216 -23.65 20.49 -7.18
CA GLU A 216 -23.08 21.45 -8.12
C GLU A 216 -23.55 22.89 -7.82
N THR A 217 -24.82 23.05 -7.46
CA THR A 217 -25.37 24.36 -7.07
C THR A 217 -24.74 24.86 -5.79
N PHE A 218 -24.69 24.05 -4.75
CA PHE A 218 -24.03 24.41 -3.49
C PHE A 218 -22.55 24.77 -3.69
N TRP A 219 -21.82 23.98 -4.47
CA TRP A 219 -20.43 24.22 -4.77
C TRP A 219 -20.22 25.56 -5.51
N ARG A 220 -21.04 25.81 -6.52
CA ARG A 220 -20.99 27.05 -7.31
C ARG A 220 -21.27 28.28 -6.44
N ASP A 221 -22.33 28.23 -5.64
CA ASP A 221 -22.74 29.34 -4.79
C ASP A 221 -21.66 29.63 -3.72
N ALA A 222 -21.07 28.59 -3.14
CA ALA A 222 -19.96 28.73 -2.18
C ALA A 222 -18.73 29.40 -2.85
N HIS A 223 -18.41 29.06 -4.09
CA HIS A 223 -17.31 29.67 -4.82
C HIS A 223 -17.59 31.14 -5.14
N TYR A 224 -18.78 31.47 -5.60
CA TYR A 224 -19.17 32.88 -5.82
C TYR A 224 -19.09 33.71 -4.55
N ALA A 225 -19.59 33.18 -3.44
CA ALA A 225 -19.51 33.87 -2.15
C ALA A 225 -18.08 34.13 -1.67
N ASN A 226 -17.10 33.33 -2.14
CA ASN A 226 -15.67 33.49 -1.82
C ASN A 226 -14.86 34.18 -2.93
N GLY A 227 -15.50 34.87 -3.88
CA GLY A 227 -14.86 35.72 -4.87
C GLY A 227 -14.30 34.99 -6.10
N TYR A 228 -14.68 33.73 -6.31
CA TYR A 228 -14.37 33.01 -7.56
C TYR A 228 -15.36 33.32 -8.66
N GLU A 229 -14.92 33.30 -9.90
CA GLU A 229 -15.78 33.49 -11.07
C GLU A 229 -15.93 32.19 -11.88
N LEU A 230 -17.07 31.99 -12.50
CA LEU A 230 -17.34 30.83 -13.33
C LEU A 230 -16.77 31.07 -14.75
N LEU A 231 -15.98 30.11 -15.19
CA LEU A 231 -15.47 30.05 -16.55
C LEU A 231 -15.96 28.77 -17.23
N ASN A 232 -16.53 28.93 -18.43
CA ASN A 232 -16.88 27.81 -19.30
C ASN A 232 -15.89 27.71 -20.46
N THR A 233 -15.12 26.63 -20.49
CA THR A 233 -14.20 26.34 -21.58
C THR A 233 -14.78 25.28 -22.53
N PRO A 234 -14.38 25.29 -23.84
CA PRO A 234 -14.78 24.22 -24.75
C PRO A 234 -14.21 22.87 -24.32
N HIS A 235 -14.92 21.78 -24.62
CA HIS A 235 -14.51 20.42 -24.32
C HIS A 235 -13.35 19.92 -25.19
N VAL A 236 -13.14 20.57 -26.37
CA VAL A 236 -12.07 20.24 -27.32
C VAL A 236 -11.19 21.44 -27.57
N GLY A 237 -9.91 21.22 -27.79
CA GLY A 237 -8.92 22.25 -28.09
C GLY A 237 -7.94 21.79 -29.18
N LYS A 238 -7.12 22.70 -29.70
CA LYS A 238 -6.06 22.35 -30.66
C LYS A 238 -4.92 21.62 -29.96
N ALA A 239 -4.30 20.66 -30.64
CA ALA A 239 -3.21 19.82 -30.10
C ALA A 239 -2.03 20.65 -29.53
N ASN A 240 -1.72 21.83 -30.10
CA ASN A 240 -0.64 22.68 -29.59
C ASN A 240 -0.87 23.16 -28.14
N LEU A 241 -2.09 23.20 -27.63
CA LEU A 241 -2.34 23.47 -26.20
C LEU A 241 -1.63 22.42 -25.31
N TRP A 242 -1.76 21.17 -25.67
CA TRP A 242 -1.13 20.04 -24.94
C TRP A 242 0.37 19.90 -25.24
N GLN A 243 0.84 20.34 -26.41
CA GLN A 243 2.27 20.46 -26.72
C GLN A 243 2.93 21.51 -25.83
N THR A 244 2.33 22.72 -25.77
CA THR A 244 2.87 23.83 -24.94
C THR A 244 2.90 23.48 -23.45
N SER A 245 1.90 22.74 -22.96
CA SER A 245 1.83 22.30 -21.56
C SER A 245 2.66 21.03 -21.25
N GLY A 246 3.32 20.42 -22.25
CA GLY A 246 4.11 19.20 -22.09
C GLY A 246 3.31 17.92 -21.90
N HIS A 247 1.98 17.97 -21.93
CA HIS A 247 1.15 16.77 -21.73
C HIS A 247 1.33 15.73 -22.83
N LEU A 248 1.56 16.15 -24.08
CA LEU A 248 1.78 15.22 -25.18
C LEU A 248 3.13 14.48 -25.09
N ASP A 249 4.11 15.05 -24.39
CA ASP A 249 5.40 14.39 -24.19
C ASP A 249 5.33 13.36 -23.07
N PHE A 250 4.58 13.64 -22.01
CA PHE A 250 4.48 12.80 -20.83
C PHE A 250 3.33 11.79 -20.88
N TYR A 251 2.15 12.19 -21.42
CA TYR A 251 0.93 11.37 -21.45
C TYR A 251 0.50 10.97 -22.86
N LYS A 252 1.40 10.97 -23.84
CA LYS A 252 1.07 10.72 -25.24
C LYS A 252 0.33 9.40 -25.47
N GLU A 253 0.64 8.36 -24.72
CA GLU A 253 -0.01 7.06 -24.83
C GLU A 253 -1.41 7.01 -24.20
N GLU A 254 -1.72 7.97 -23.31
CA GLU A 254 -3.00 8.04 -22.60
C GLU A 254 -3.98 9.03 -23.24
N ILE A 255 -3.45 10.04 -23.96
CA ILE A 255 -4.25 11.05 -24.64
C ILE A 255 -4.83 10.47 -25.94
N GLY A 256 -6.14 10.31 -26.00
CA GLY A 256 -6.86 9.84 -27.19
C GLY A 256 -7.21 8.36 -27.20
N ARG A 257 -6.99 7.64 -26.11
CA ARG A 257 -7.56 6.29 -25.90
C ARG A 257 -8.97 6.39 -25.32
N ALA A 258 -9.91 6.98 -26.03
CA ALA A 258 -11.31 6.64 -25.91
C ALA A 258 -11.52 5.38 -26.76
N HIS A 259 -11.51 4.22 -26.12
CA HIS A 259 -11.90 2.94 -26.73
C HIS A 259 -13.31 2.60 -26.32
#